data_5f815531bf158345d8b428b42e30e041
#
_entry.id   5f815531bf158345d8b428b42e30e041
#
_cell.length_a   1.000
_cell.length_b   1.000
_cell.length_c   1.000
_cell.angle_alpha   90.00
_cell.angle_beta   90.00
_cell.angle_gamma   90.00
#
_symmetry.space_group_name_H-M   'P 1'
#
loop_
_entity.id
_entity.type
_entity.pdbx_description
1 polymer ?
#
loop_
_entity_poly.entity_id
_entity_poly.type
_entity_poly.pdbx_seq_one_letter_code
_entity_poly.pdbx_strand_id
1 'polypeptide(L)'
;HRYDTSDYSRPDPILGTMEDFEHLCAEGEKHGIRFILDGVYSHTGADSRYFNRCGNYGTDGACQGESSEFYSWYDFRHFPDDYRCWWGFKDLPEVNEQNPKWQDDIVTGDRSIVKHWLRHGAAGWRLDVADELPDAILALIRDAAKSVKPDAPIIGEVWEDAVTKESYGSRRNYALGYSLDSVMNYPLRSAVLSFMHGWSDAYGLRDFLISQQMNYPKPLYY
;
A
#
# COMPACT_ATOMS: atom_id res chain seq x y z
N HIS A 1 -4.47 -8.00 -13.80
CA HIS A 1 -3.17 -7.77 -13.12
C HIS A 1 -3.40 -7.72 -11.60
N ARG A 2 -2.43 -8.10 -10.77
CA ARG A 2 -2.63 -8.19 -9.31
C ARG A 2 -2.68 -6.83 -8.61
N TYR A 3 -2.07 -5.82 -9.23
CA TYR A 3 -2.12 -4.44 -8.73
C TYR A 3 -3.32 -3.63 -9.26
N ASP A 4 -4.16 -4.24 -10.10
CA ASP A 4 -5.44 -3.65 -10.56
C ASP A 4 -6.54 -4.17 -9.63
N THR A 5 -6.54 -3.76 -8.36
CA THR A 5 -7.45 -4.30 -7.34
C THR A 5 -8.90 -4.14 -7.77
N SER A 6 -9.62 -5.26 -7.86
CA SER A 6 -11.03 -5.28 -8.27
C SER A 6 -12.01 -5.24 -7.10
N ASP A 7 -11.66 -5.89 -5.98
CA ASP A 7 -12.44 -5.90 -4.74
C ASP A 7 -11.49 -6.10 -3.55
N TYR A 8 -11.43 -5.12 -2.65
CA TYR A 8 -10.58 -5.20 -1.46
C TYR A 8 -11.11 -6.17 -0.39
N SER A 9 -12.39 -6.55 -0.45
CA SER A 9 -13.05 -7.22 0.68
C SER A 9 -12.90 -8.74 0.68
N ARG A 10 -12.32 -9.32 -0.37
CA ARG A 10 -12.21 -10.78 -0.53
C ARG A 10 -10.96 -11.19 -1.31
N PRO A 11 -10.48 -12.45 -1.13
CA PRO A 11 -9.43 -13.00 -1.96
C PRO A 11 -9.85 -13.09 -3.43
N ASP A 12 -8.85 -13.13 -4.33
CA ASP A 12 -9.09 -13.55 -5.71
C ASP A 12 -9.63 -14.98 -5.71
N PRO A 13 -10.78 -15.27 -6.35
CA PRO A 13 -11.39 -16.60 -6.37
C PRO A 13 -10.45 -17.71 -6.89
N ILE A 14 -9.43 -17.36 -7.67
CA ILE A 14 -8.40 -18.33 -8.12
C ILE A 14 -7.52 -18.81 -6.95
N LEU A 15 -7.37 -17.99 -5.91
CA LEU A 15 -6.55 -18.30 -4.74
C LEU A 15 -7.34 -18.99 -3.62
N GLY A 16 -8.67 -18.89 -3.64
CA GLY A 16 -9.54 -19.48 -2.64
C GLY A 16 -10.57 -18.52 -2.04
N THR A 17 -11.10 -18.92 -0.91
CA THR A 17 -12.12 -18.20 -0.13
C THR A 17 -11.48 -17.45 1.05
N MET A 18 -12.30 -16.73 1.82
CA MET A 18 -11.86 -16.13 3.07
C MET A 18 -11.48 -17.19 4.11
N GLU A 19 -12.22 -18.28 4.16
CA GLU A 19 -11.93 -19.42 5.04
C GLU A 19 -10.59 -20.08 4.71
N ASP A 20 -10.24 -20.18 3.41
CA ASP A 20 -8.93 -20.66 2.97
C ASP A 20 -7.81 -19.72 3.42
N PHE A 21 -8.03 -18.41 3.36
CA PHE A 21 -7.08 -17.43 3.84
C PHE A 21 -6.87 -17.50 5.36
N GLU A 22 -7.96 -17.60 6.14
CA GLU A 22 -7.89 -17.77 7.59
C GLU A 22 -7.16 -19.06 7.96
N HIS A 23 -7.45 -20.15 7.24
CA HIS A 23 -6.77 -21.43 7.43
C HIS A 23 -5.28 -21.32 7.12
N LEU A 24 -4.92 -20.66 6.02
CA LEU A 24 -3.52 -20.38 5.67
C LEU A 24 -2.79 -19.62 6.78
N CYS A 25 -3.42 -18.57 7.33
CA CYS A 25 -2.85 -17.80 8.41
C CYS A 25 -2.65 -18.64 9.68
N ALA A 26 -3.65 -19.44 10.04
CA ALA A 26 -3.59 -20.31 11.22
C ALA A 26 -2.54 -21.43 11.07
N GLU A 27 -2.39 -22.01 9.89
CA GLU A 27 -1.33 -23.01 9.63
C GLU A 27 0.05 -22.35 9.62
N GLY A 28 0.18 -21.18 9.00
CA GLY A 28 1.43 -20.42 9.01
C GLY A 28 1.94 -20.13 10.43
N GLU A 29 1.04 -19.72 11.32
CA GLU A 29 1.39 -19.41 12.72
C GLU A 29 1.96 -20.64 13.45
N LYS A 30 1.42 -21.83 13.22
CA LYS A 30 1.98 -23.10 13.80
C LYS A 30 3.41 -23.36 13.37
N HIS A 31 3.84 -22.82 12.24
CA HIS A 31 5.18 -22.93 11.68
C HIS A 31 6.04 -21.68 11.89
N GLY A 32 5.56 -20.70 12.68
CA GLY A 32 6.27 -19.43 12.90
C GLY A 32 6.27 -18.50 11.70
N ILE A 33 5.35 -18.69 10.75
CA ILE A 33 5.21 -17.88 9.54
C ILE A 33 3.99 -16.96 9.70
N ARG A 34 4.16 -15.67 9.39
CA ARG A 34 3.07 -14.68 9.39
C ARG A 34 2.96 -14.02 8.02
N PHE A 35 1.74 -13.72 7.60
CA PHE A 35 1.45 -13.17 6.29
C PHE A 35 1.22 -11.67 6.36
N ILE A 36 2.05 -10.90 5.65
CA ILE A 36 1.88 -9.47 5.42
C ILE A 36 1.22 -9.33 4.05
N LEU A 37 0.13 -8.59 3.98
CA LEU A 37 -0.59 -8.37 2.73
C LEU A 37 -0.10 -7.12 2.02
N ASP A 38 -0.27 -7.10 0.70
CA ASP A 38 0.03 -5.96 -0.16
C ASP A 38 -1.19 -5.04 -0.23
N GLY A 39 -1.05 -3.82 0.27
CA GLY A 39 -2.09 -2.79 0.31
C GLY A 39 -1.91 -1.80 -0.83
N VAL A 40 -2.66 -1.99 -1.92
CA VAL A 40 -2.68 -1.07 -3.07
C VAL A 40 -3.78 -0.04 -2.85
N TYR A 41 -3.46 1.06 -2.17
CA TYR A 41 -4.46 2.03 -1.71
C TYR A 41 -4.43 3.36 -2.47
N SER A 42 -3.45 3.59 -3.36
CA SER A 42 -3.35 4.80 -4.18
C SER A 42 -4.28 4.78 -5.41
N HIS A 43 -4.65 3.58 -5.88
CA HIS A 43 -5.47 3.38 -7.08
C HIS A 43 -6.25 2.07 -7.01
N THR A 44 -7.22 1.92 -7.91
CA THR A 44 -7.94 0.66 -8.13
C THR A 44 -7.79 0.21 -9.58
N GLY A 45 -8.25 -0.99 -9.91
CA GLY A 45 -8.46 -1.36 -11.31
C GLY A 45 -9.63 -0.56 -11.90
N ALA A 46 -9.53 -0.17 -13.16
CA ALA A 46 -10.63 0.50 -13.86
C ALA A 46 -11.89 -0.37 -13.93
N ASP A 47 -11.73 -1.68 -13.92
CA ASP A 47 -12.83 -2.65 -13.91
C ASP A 47 -13.19 -3.14 -12.50
N SER A 48 -12.68 -2.46 -11.46
CA SER A 48 -13.05 -2.76 -10.07
C SER A 48 -14.53 -2.43 -9.81
N ARG A 49 -15.10 -3.01 -8.75
CA ARG A 49 -16.44 -2.65 -8.31
C ARG A 49 -16.57 -1.17 -7.91
N TYR A 50 -15.45 -0.54 -7.55
CA TYR A 50 -15.41 0.85 -7.09
C TYR A 50 -15.45 1.84 -8.26
N PHE A 51 -14.72 1.55 -9.35
CA PHE A 51 -14.67 2.39 -10.55
C PHE A 51 -15.65 1.92 -11.64
N ASN A 52 -15.64 0.63 -11.95
CA ASN A 52 -16.58 -0.07 -12.85
C ASN A 52 -16.70 0.53 -14.26
N ARG A 53 -15.57 0.78 -14.93
CA ARG A 53 -15.57 1.35 -16.28
C ARG A 53 -16.35 0.49 -17.29
N CYS A 54 -16.24 -0.84 -17.19
CA CYS A 54 -16.87 -1.77 -18.12
C CYS A 54 -18.31 -2.17 -17.75
N GLY A 55 -18.86 -1.67 -16.64
CA GLY A 55 -20.23 -1.97 -16.22
C GLY A 55 -20.43 -3.40 -15.68
N ASN A 56 -19.36 -4.09 -15.31
CA ASN A 56 -19.42 -5.47 -14.81
C ASN A 56 -20.17 -5.62 -13.48
N TYR A 57 -20.33 -4.54 -12.74
CA TYR A 57 -21.00 -4.48 -11.43
C TYR A 57 -22.33 -3.70 -11.49
N GLY A 58 -23.00 -3.74 -12.65
CA GLY A 58 -24.29 -3.05 -12.86
C GLY A 58 -24.14 -1.54 -12.76
N THR A 59 -25.00 -0.89 -11.97
CA THR A 59 -25.00 0.57 -11.76
C THR A 59 -24.05 1.04 -10.67
N ASP A 60 -23.41 0.14 -9.95
CA ASP A 60 -22.41 0.49 -8.95
C ASP A 60 -21.08 0.88 -9.60
N GLY A 61 -20.34 1.75 -8.93
CA GLY A 61 -19.04 2.21 -9.39
C GLY A 61 -19.06 3.62 -9.95
N ALA A 62 -17.95 4.31 -9.81
CA ALA A 62 -17.83 5.74 -10.10
C ALA A 62 -18.10 6.09 -11.56
N CYS A 63 -17.74 5.24 -12.52
CA CYS A 63 -17.97 5.45 -13.95
C CYS A 63 -19.43 5.29 -14.38
N GLN A 64 -20.31 4.79 -13.50
CA GLN A 64 -21.71 4.56 -13.84
C GLN A 64 -22.61 5.78 -13.56
N GLY A 65 -22.13 6.75 -12.78
CA GLY A 65 -22.85 8.00 -12.56
C GLY A 65 -22.52 8.67 -11.24
N GLU A 66 -22.84 9.96 -11.15
CA GLU A 66 -22.62 10.78 -9.95
C GLU A 66 -23.42 10.30 -8.73
N SER A 67 -24.46 9.49 -8.93
CA SER A 67 -25.24 8.89 -7.84
C SER A 67 -24.57 7.69 -7.19
N SER A 68 -23.49 7.16 -7.77
CA SER A 68 -22.70 6.09 -7.17
C SER A 68 -22.08 6.55 -5.88
N GLU A 69 -22.15 5.71 -4.84
CA GLU A 69 -21.48 5.97 -3.56
C GLU A 69 -19.95 6.10 -3.69
N PHE A 70 -19.36 5.57 -4.78
CA PHE A 70 -17.93 5.62 -5.08
C PHE A 70 -17.54 6.79 -5.98
N TYR A 71 -18.51 7.58 -6.51
CA TYR A 71 -18.20 8.67 -7.46
C TYR A 71 -17.17 9.65 -6.88
N SER A 72 -17.37 10.07 -5.65
CA SER A 72 -16.48 11.02 -4.97
C SER A 72 -15.13 10.45 -4.55
N TRP A 73 -14.89 9.14 -4.73
CA TRP A 73 -13.58 8.53 -4.51
C TRP A 73 -12.58 8.88 -5.60
N TYR A 74 -13.06 9.39 -6.75
CA TYR A 74 -12.22 9.65 -7.92
C TYR A 74 -12.41 11.08 -8.43
N ASP A 75 -11.34 11.61 -9.02
CA ASP A 75 -11.33 12.95 -9.58
C ASP A 75 -11.54 12.90 -11.09
N PHE A 76 -12.77 13.19 -11.55
CA PHE A 76 -13.09 13.34 -12.95
C PHE A 76 -12.85 14.76 -13.41
N ARG A 77 -12.07 14.93 -14.50
CA ARG A 77 -11.93 16.20 -15.22
C ARG A 77 -13.08 16.39 -16.24
N HIS A 78 -13.39 15.29 -16.95
CA HIS A 78 -14.56 15.20 -17.84
C HIS A 78 -15.14 13.79 -17.71
N PHE A 79 -16.27 13.69 -17.05
CA PHE A 79 -16.96 12.42 -16.85
C PHE A 79 -17.47 11.84 -18.17
N PRO A 80 -17.39 10.54 -18.40
CA PRO A 80 -16.72 9.51 -17.57
C PRO A 80 -15.27 9.20 -18.01
N ASP A 81 -14.75 9.83 -19.05
CA ASP A 81 -13.59 9.35 -19.80
C ASP A 81 -12.26 10.00 -19.42
N ASP A 82 -12.29 11.15 -18.74
CA ASP A 82 -11.09 11.85 -18.29
C ASP A 82 -11.06 12.00 -16.76
N TYR A 83 -10.19 11.24 -16.14
CA TYR A 83 -10.03 11.15 -14.70
C TYR A 83 -8.54 11.05 -14.31
N ARG A 84 -8.24 11.35 -13.04
CA ARG A 84 -6.91 11.17 -12.49
C ARG A 84 -6.56 9.67 -12.46
N CYS A 85 -5.39 9.33 -12.96
CA CYS A 85 -4.91 7.95 -13.03
C CYS A 85 -3.42 7.87 -12.80
N TRP A 86 -2.97 6.77 -12.25
CA TRP A 86 -1.59 6.55 -11.88
C TRP A 86 -0.66 6.61 -13.10
N TRP A 87 0.23 7.59 -13.12
CA TRP A 87 1.20 7.86 -14.20
C TRP A 87 0.60 7.91 -15.62
N GLY A 88 -0.67 8.27 -15.74
CA GLY A 88 -1.38 8.33 -17.02
C GLY A 88 -1.95 6.99 -17.51
N PHE A 89 -1.82 5.92 -16.73
CA PHE A 89 -2.41 4.63 -17.05
C PHE A 89 -3.91 4.61 -16.71
N LYS A 90 -4.76 4.73 -17.72
CA LYS A 90 -6.22 4.77 -17.52
C LYS A 90 -6.82 3.49 -16.92
N ASP A 91 -6.08 2.40 -16.93
CA ASP A 91 -6.49 1.16 -16.27
C ASP A 91 -6.31 1.21 -14.73
N LEU A 92 -5.65 2.26 -14.23
CA LEU A 92 -5.34 2.46 -12.82
C LEU A 92 -5.87 3.84 -12.34
N PRO A 93 -7.20 4.03 -12.21
CA PRO A 93 -7.76 5.26 -11.67
C PRO A 93 -7.28 5.49 -10.23
N GLU A 94 -6.68 6.66 -10.00
CA GLU A 94 -6.27 7.09 -8.67
C GLU A 94 -7.49 7.42 -7.81
N VAL A 95 -7.42 7.03 -6.54
CA VAL A 95 -8.42 7.43 -5.57
C VAL A 95 -8.11 8.81 -4.99
N ASN A 96 -9.14 9.48 -4.51
CA ASN A 96 -9.01 10.67 -3.67
C ASN A 96 -8.94 10.23 -2.21
N GLU A 97 -7.75 9.98 -1.73
CA GLU A 97 -7.49 9.53 -0.36
C GLU A 97 -7.85 10.57 0.71
N GLN A 98 -8.14 11.82 0.32
CA GLN A 98 -8.68 12.85 1.20
C GLN A 98 -10.21 12.73 1.37
N ASN A 99 -10.88 11.89 0.57
CA ASN A 99 -12.31 11.69 0.67
C ASN A 99 -12.67 11.00 1.99
N PRO A 100 -13.53 11.59 2.84
CA PRO A 100 -13.86 11.03 4.15
C PRO A 100 -14.53 9.64 4.07
N LYS A 101 -15.35 9.39 3.03
CA LYS A 101 -15.97 8.09 2.85
C LYS A 101 -14.96 7.03 2.45
N TRP A 102 -14.02 7.36 1.56
CA TRP A 102 -12.92 6.46 1.24
C TRP A 102 -12.08 6.15 2.49
N GLN A 103 -11.76 7.17 3.30
CA GLN A 103 -11.03 6.97 4.55
C GLN A 103 -11.79 6.06 5.52
N ASP A 104 -13.11 6.23 5.64
CA ASP A 104 -13.93 5.38 6.50
C ASP A 104 -13.97 3.93 5.99
N ASP A 105 -14.24 3.73 4.71
CA ASP A 105 -14.41 2.41 4.12
C ASP A 105 -13.07 1.63 4.05
N ILE A 106 -11.97 2.32 3.73
CA ILE A 106 -10.67 1.66 3.52
C ILE A 106 -9.81 1.66 4.77
N VAL A 107 -9.82 2.72 5.58
CA VAL A 107 -8.82 2.92 6.63
C VAL A 107 -9.41 2.94 8.04
N THR A 108 -10.30 3.90 8.35
CA THR A 108 -10.60 4.28 9.73
C THR A 108 -11.83 3.61 10.32
N GLY A 109 -12.84 3.33 9.50
CA GLY A 109 -14.09 2.73 9.94
C GLY A 109 -13.91 1.40 10.68
N ASP A 110 -14.87 1.02 11.48
CA ASP A 110 -14.77 -0.23 12.23
C ASP A 110 -14.67 -1.46 11.32
N ARG A 111 -15.33 -1.44 10.17
CA ARG A 111 -15.28 -2.50 9.14
C ARG A 111 -14.37 -2.16 7.96
N SER A 112 -13.44 -1.21 8.14
CA SER A 112 -12.53 -0.80 7.07
C SER A 112 -11.66 -1.96 6.58
N ILE A 113 -11.22 -1.86 5.34
CA ILE A 113 -10.38 -2.88 4.67
C ILE A 113 -9.09 -3.15 5.44
N VAL A 114 -8.43 -2.09 5.92
CA VAL A 114 -7.19 -2.22 6.73
C VAL A 114 -7.42 -3.09 7.95
N LYS A 115 -8.55 -2.90 8.67
CA LYS A 115 -8.87 -3.67 9.88
C LYS A 115 -9.43 -5.05 9.56
N HIS A 116 -10.21 -5.17 8.47
CA HIS A 116 -10.84 -6.42 8.04
C HIS A 116 -9.83 -7.55 7.91
N TRP A 117 -8.82 -7.39 7.07
CA TRP A 117 -7.82 -8.42 6.82
C TRP A 117 -6.98 -8.78 8.06
N LEU A 118 -6.69 -7.81 8.92
CA LEU A 118 -5.98 -8.08 10.17
C LEU A 118 -6.83 -8.93 11.14
N ARG A 119 -8.14 -8.72 11.17
CA ARG A 119 -9.08 -9.54 11.95
C ARG A 119 -9.19 -10.96 11.42
N HIS A 120 -9.01 -11.14 10.11
CA HIS A 120 -9.03 -12.44 9.44
C HIS A 120 -7.67 -13.14 9.38
N GLY A 121 -6.66 -12.65 10.10
CA GLY A 121 -5.41 -13.39 10.29
C GLY A 121 -4.16 -12.72 9.72
N ALA A 122 -4.28 -11.75 8.79
CA ALA A 122 -3.10 -11.02 8.30
C ALA A 122 -2.29 -10.43 9.46
N ALA A 123 -0.97 -10.42 9.31
CA ALA A 123 -0.07 -9.93 10.35
C ALA A 123 0.21 -8.42 10.23
N GLY A 124 0.11 -7.86 9.03
CA GLY A 124 0.45 -6.48 8.76
C GLY A 124 0.26 -6.11 7.29
N TRP A 125 0.79 -4.97 6.90
CA TRP A 125 0.66 -4.43 5.56
C TRP A 125 2.00 -4.03 4.95
N ARG A 126 2.22 -4.39 3.69
CA ARG A 126 3.15 -3.71 2.79
C ARG A 126 2.35 -2.74 1.95
N LEU A 127 2.66 -1.47 1.95
CA LEU A 127 1.94 -0.44 1.23
C LEU A 127 2.60 -0.19 -0.12
N ASP A 128 1.86 -0.51 -1.18
CA ASP A 128 2.28 -0.29 -2.57
C ASP A 128 2.43 1.20 -2.84
N VAL A 129 3.52 1.57 -3.54
CA VAL A 129 3.89 2.95 -3.89
C VAL A 129 3.57 3.95 -2.78
N ALA A 130 4.13 3.73 -1.59
CA ALA A 130 3.85 4.55 -0.40
C ALA A 130 4.11 6.06 -0.64
N ASP A 131 4.94 6.41 -1.62
CA ASP A 131 5.20 7.79 -2.03
C ASP A 131 3.97 8.49 -2.62
N GLU A 132 3.01 7.75 -3.17
CA GLU A 132 1.77 8.29 -3.73
C GLU A 132 0.72 8.61 -2.64
N LEU A 133 0.92 8.12 -1.42
CA LEU A 133 0.03 8.41 -0.30
C LEU A 133 0.61 9.54 0.58
N PRO A 134 -0.17 10.57 0.94
CA PRO A 134 0.26 11.58 1.91
C PRO A 134 0.63 10.97 3.26
N ASP A 135 1.60 11.57 3.97
CA ASP A 135 2.04 11.12 5.29
C ASP A 135 0.90 10.99 6.31
N ALA A 136 -0.10 11.88 6.22
CA ALA A 136 -1.28 11.80 7.09
C ALA A 136 -2.10 10.53 6.84
N ILE A 137 -2.23 10.10 5.59
CA ILE A 137 -2.94 8.86 5.24
C ILE A 137 -2.15 7.64 5.67
N LEU A 138 -0.84 7.63 5.48
CA LEU A 138 0.04 6.57 5.98
C LEU A 138 -0.08 6.42 7.51
N ALA A 139 -0.11 7.56 8.24
CA ALA A 139 -0.31 7.57 9.68
C ALA A 139 -1.68 6.99 10.08
N LEU A 140 -2.76 7.36 9.38
CA LEU A 140 -4.10 6.79 9.61
C LEU A 140 -4.14 5.29 9.38
N ILE A 141 -3.50 4.79 8.30
CA ILE A 141 -3.40 3.35 8.01
C ILE A 141 -2.67 2.64 9.15
N ARG A 142 -1.54 3.20 9.60
CA ARG A 142 -0.76 2.66 10.71
C ARG A 142 -1.59 2.60 11.99
N ASP A 143 -2.25 3.68 12.37
CA ASP A 143 -3.07 3.76 13.58
C ASP A 143 -4.24 2.79 13.52
N ALA A 144 -4.92 2.71 12.38
CA ALA A 144 -6.01 1.76 12.17
C ALA A 144 -5.53 0.31 12.31
N ALA A 145 -4.41 -0.04 11.69
CA ALA A 145 -3.84 -1.38 11.78
C ALA A 145 -3.44 -1.73 13.22
N LYS A 146 -2.72 -0.82 13.90
CA LYS A 146 -2.26 -1.04 15.28
C LYS A 146 -3.39 -1.03 16.32
N SER A 147 -4.54 -0.45 15.99
CA SER A 147 -5.74 -0.56 16.83
C SER A 147 -6.31 -1.98 16.88
N VAL A 148 -6.03 -2.81 15.85
CA VAL A 148 -6.42 -4.23 15.78
C VAL A 148 -5.30 -5.13 16.28
N LYS A 149 -4.09 -4.93 15.76
CA LYS A 149 -2.89 -5.68 16.14
C LYS A 149 -1.74 -4.70 16.44
N PRO A 150 -1.43 -4.44 17.72
CA PRO A 150 -0.40 -3.45 18.10
C PRO A 150 0.99 -3.71 17.50
N ASP A 151 1.30 -4.98 17.22
CA ASP A 151 2.56 -5.43 16.62
C ASP A 151 2.51 -5.57 15.08
N ALA A 152 1.40 -5.19 14.44
CA ALA A 152 1.28 -5.27 12.98
C ALA A 152 2.35 -4.39 12.31
N PRO A 153 3.27 -4.97 11.51
CA PRO A 153 4.23 -4.18 10.75
C PRO A 153 3.55 -3.45 9.60
N ILE A 154 3.92 -2.18 9.42
CA ILE A 154 3.52 -1.35 8.29
C ILE A 154 4.78 -0.99 7.51
N ILE A 155 4.93 -1.62 6.35
CA ILE A 155 6.14 -1.51 5.51
C ILE A 155 5.76 -0.73 4.25
N GLY A 156 6.43 0.39 3.99
CA GLY A 156 6.19 1.17 2.77
C GLY A 156 7.10 0.76 1.63
N GLU A 157 6.57 0.74 0.41
CA GLU A 157 7.39 0.71 -0.78
C GLU A 157 7.89 2.12 -1.08
N VAL A 158 9.18 2.34 -0.88
CA VAL A 158 9.90 3.58 -1.16
C VAL A 158 11.14 3.24 -1.98
N TRP A 159 11.28 3.82 -3.18
CA TRP A 159 12.34 3.41 -4.12
C TRP A 159 13.68 4.07 -3.86
N GLU A 160 13.68 5.22 -3.18
CA GLU A 160 14.89 5.97 -2.85
C GLU A 160 15.22 5.86 -1.36
N ASP A 161 16.16 6.67 -0.90
CA ASP A 161 16.52 6.74 0.51
C ASP A 161 15.37 7.35 1.33
N ALA A 162 14.78 6.55 2.21
CA ALA A 162 13.60 6.92 2.98
C ALA A 162 13.87 8.04 4.02
N VAL A 163 15.12 8.25 4.39
CA VAL A 163 15.50 9.30 5.36
C VAL A 163 15.56 10.67 4.69
N THR A 164 15.95 10.69 3.42
CA THR A 164 16.15 11.94 2.67
C THR A 164 15.06 12.20 1.63
N LYS A 165 14.13 11.26 1.46
CA LYS A 165 13.07 11.37 0.44
C LYS A 165 12.27 12.66 0.57
N GLU A 166 12.13 13.34 -0.56
CA GLU A 166 11.23 14.49 -0.73
C GLU A 166 10.16 14.16 -1.78
N SER A 167 8.93 14.44 -1.46
CA SER A 167 7.80 14.40 -2.40
C SER A 167 6.68 15.32 -1.90
N TYR A 168 5.78 15.73 -2.76
CA TYR A 168 4.73 16.71 -2.47
C TYR A 168 5.28 18.04 -1.88
N GLY A 169 6.52 18.44 -2.29
CA GLY A 169 7.15 19.67 -1.85
C GLY A 169 7.68 19.66 -0.41
N SER A 170 7.75 18.50 0.24
CA SER A 170 8.29 18.37 1.60
C SER A 170 9.08 17.06 1.77
N ARG A 171 9.97 17.06 2.79
CA ARG A 171 10.65 15.84 3.23
C ARG A 171 9.64 14.92 3.89
N ARG A 172 9.66 13.66 3.46
CA ARG A 172 8.76 12.63 3.98
C ARG A 172 9.21 12.16 5.37
N ASN A 173 8.26 11.75 6.18
CA ASN A 173 8.50 11.38 7.57
C ASN A 173 8.60 9.86 7.82
N TYR A 174 8.91 9.08 6.79
CA TYR A 174 8.96 7.62 6.84
C TYR A 174 9.83 7.05 7.97
N ALA A 175 10.95 7.71 8.24
CA ALA A 175 11.91 7.28 9.24
C ALA A 175 11.60 7.75 10.67
N LEU A 176 10.51 8.51 10.89
CA LEU A 176 10.19 9.09 12.20
C LEU A 176 9.30 8.23 13.08
N GLY A 177 8.81 7.08 12.56
CA GLY A 177 7.98 6.13 13.31
C GLY A 177 6.50 6.52 13.45
N TYR A 178 6.03 7.54 12.73
CA TYR A 178 4.63 7.99 12.77
C TYR A 178 3.78 7.38 11.67
N SER A 179 4.36 7.14 10.49
CA SER A 179 3.64 6.69 9.29
C SER A 179 3.95 5.25 8.92
N LEU A 180 5.20 4.84 9.04
CA LEU A 180 5.68 3.50 8.71
C LEU A 180 6.51 2.93 9.86
N ASP A 181 6.56 1.60 9.95
CA ASP A 181 7.48 0.90 10.85
C ASP A 181 8.78 0.55 10.12
N SER A 182 8.74 0.35 8.81
CA SER A 182 9.88 0.07 7.96
C SER A 182 9.60 0.42 6.50
N VAL A 183 10.62 0.34 5.66
CA VAL A 183 10.53 0.52 4.21
C VAL A 183 11.22 -0.61 3.47
N MET A 184 10.80 -0.87 2.22
CA MET A 184 11.53 -1.73 1.30
C MET A 184 12.84 -1.04 0.91
N ASN A 185 13.97 -1.66 1.22
CA ASN A 185 15.28 -1.02 1.04
C ASN A 185 15.83 -1.20 -0.39
N TYR A 186 15.27 -0.47 -1.35
CA TYR A 186 15.74 -0.47 -2.74
C TYR A 186 17.18 0.03 -2.90
N PRO A 187 17.67 1.03 -2.15
CA PRO A 187 19.07 1.41 -2.17
C PRO A 187 20.02 0.26 -1.80
N LEU A 188 19.69 -0.54 -0.77
CA LEU A 188 20.48 -1.71 -0.41
C LEU A 188 20.46 -2.76 -1.52
N ARG A 189 19.28 -3.04 -2.09
CA ARG A 189 19.17 -3.94 -3.25
C ARG A 189 20.12 -3.49 -4.37
N SER A 190 20.12 -2.21 -4.70
CA SER A 190 20.94 -1.66 -5.78
C SER A 190 22.44 -1.76 -5.44
N ALA A 191 22.86 -1.49 -4.22
CA ALA A 191 24.22 -1.61 -3.77
C ALA A 191 24.73 -3.06 -3.82
N VAL A 192 23.91 -4.01 -3.35
CA VAL A 192 24.25 -5.46 -3.41
C VAL A 192 24.35 -5.94 -4.84
N LEU A 193 23.38 -5.61 -5.71
CA LEU A 193 23.43 -6.00 -7.12
C LEU A 193 24.63 -5.40 -7.85
N SER A 194 24.96 -4.12 -7.59
CA SER A 194 26.15 -3.47 -8.17
C SER A 194 27.43 -4.18 -7.76
N PHE A 195 27.55 -4.58 -6.49
CA PHE A 195 28.68 -5.37 -6.03
C PHE A 195 28.73 -6.76 -6.70
N MET A 196 27.62 -7.48 -6.76
CA MET A 196 27.56 -8.82 -7.36
C MET A 196 27.86 -8.83 -8.86
N HIS A 197 27.51 -7.75 -9.57
CA HIS A 197 27.83 -7.57 -10.99
C HIS A 197 29.23 -7.02 -11.26
N GLY A 198 30.01 -6.70 -10.20
CA GLY A 198 31.33 -6.11 -10.33
C GLY A 198 31.34 -4.64 -10.79
N TRP A 199 30.19 -3.95 -10.70
CA TRP A 199 30.07 -2.52 -10.98
C TRP A 199 30.54 -1.66 -9.82
N SER A 200 30.61 -2.23 -8.62
CA SER A 200 31.17 -1.63 -7.40
C SER A 200 32.06 -2.65 -6.73
N ASP A 201 33.09 -2.18 -6.03
CA ASP A 201 33.98 -3.01 -5.24
C ASP A 201 33.50 -3.20 -3.78
N ALA A 202 34.25 -3.98 -3.00
CA ALA A 202 33.93 -4.21 -1.59
C ALA A 202 33.97 -2.94 -0.72
N TYR A 203 34.78 -1.96 -1.11
CA TYR A 203 34.86 -0.69 -0.40
C TYR A 203 33.59 0.14 -0.65
N GLY A 204 33.10 0.18 -1.87
CA GLY A 204 31.85 0.86 -2.21
C GLY A 204 30.65 0.26 -1.48
N LEU A 205 30.55 -1.06 -1.42
CA LEU A 205 29.47 -1.73 -0.67
C LEU A 205 29.61 -1.45 0.84
N ARG A 206 30.83 -1.52 1.40
CA ARG A 206 31.08 -1.19 2.81
C ARG A 206 30.66 0.23 3.14
N ASP A 207 31.06 1.19 2.33
CA ASP A 207 30.78 2.62 2.58
C ASP A 207 29.28 2.90 2.49
N PHE A 208 28.57 2.24 1.57
CA PHE A 208 27.12 2.27 1.53
C PHE A 208 26.49 1.73 2.84
N LEU A 209 26.91 0.56 3.32
CA LEU A 209 26.37 -0.04 4.54
C LEU A 209 26.62 0.84 5.77
N ILE A 210 27.82 1.42 5.88
CA ILE A 210 28.16 2.37 6.95
C ILE A 210 27.24 3.60 6.87
N SER A 211 27.05 4.17 5.68
CA SER A 211 26.17 5.32 5.48
C SER A 211 24.73 5.02 5.90
N GLN A 212 24.20 3.86 5.52
CA GLN A 212 22.87 3.41 5.96
C GLN A 212 22.78 3.32 7.50
N GLN A 213 23.76 2.67 8.13
CA GLN A 213 23.80 2.52 9.58
C GLN A 213 23.88 3.86 10.33
N MET A 214 24.57 4.85 9.76
CA MET A 214 24.72 6.18 10.35
C MET A 214 23.49 7.06 10.18
N ASN A 215 22.78 6.93 9.06
CA ASN A 215 21.71 7.82 8.66
C ASN A 215 20.33 7.33 9.11
N TYR A 216 20.13 6.02 9.21
CA TYR A 216 18.83 5.46 9.58
C TYR A 216 18.66 5.38 11.10
N PRO A 217 17.50 5.75 11.64
CA PRO A 217 17.18 5.50 13.03
C PRO A 217 17.23 3.99 13.34
N LYS A 218 17.76 3.62 14.51
CA LYS A 218 17.92 2.21 14.88
C LYS A 218 16.65 1.36 14.70
N PRO A 219 15.44 1.81 15.10
CA PRO A 219 14.24 1.00 14.93
C PRO A 219 13.87 0.72 13.47
N LEU A 220 14.30 1.56 12.54
CA LEU A 220 14.05 1.38 11.11
C LEU A 220 15.14 0.55 10.42
N TYR A 221 16.35 0.52 11.01
CA TYR A 221 17.51 -0.19 10.47
C TYR A 221 17.54 -1.67 10.86
N TYR A 222 17.04 -2.03 12.05
CA TYR A 222 16.96 -3.38 12.60
C TYR A 222 15.50 -3.88 12.58
#